data_8222f3cc7ccef75bd19ae4b270a7a25f
#
_entry.id   8222f3cc7ccef75bd19ae4b270a7a25f
#
_cell.length_a   1.000
_cell.length_b   1.000
_cell.length_c   1.000
_cell.angle_alpha   90.00
_cell.angle_beta   90.00
_cell.angle_gamma   90.00
#
_symmetry.space_group_name_H-M   'P 1'
#
loop_
_entity.id
_entity.type
_entity.pdbx_description
1 polymer ?
#
loop_
_entity_poly.entity_id
_entity_poly.type
_entity_poly.pdbx_seq_one_letter_code
_entity_poly.pdbx_strand_id
1 'polypeptide(L)'
;ARESWFIKMTAVKDDLIRNNNTINWIPESIGKGRFGDWLENVQDWGISRNRYWGTPLNIWQCECGHMHSIGSRQELFEMSGDERAKTVELHRPYIDEITLKCPECGGEMHRVPEVIDCWFDSGAMPFAQHHYPFENKEIFEQQFPAQFISEAVDQTRGWFHSLMAESTLLFNKA
;
A
#
# COMPACT_ATOMS: atom_id res chain seq x y z
N ALA A 1 -5.64 -14.90 19.53
CA ALA A 1 -5.13 -14.50 18.23
C ALA A 1 -6.16 -13.56 17.60
N ARG A 2 -5.71 -12.61 16.80
CA ARG A 2 -6.57 -11.75 15.97
C ARG A 2 -6.24 -12.00 14.52
N GLU A 3 -7.25 -11.94 13.67
CA GLU A 3 -7.05 -11.91 12.24
C GLU A 3 -6.38 -10.59 11.85
N SER A 4 -5.50 -10.64 10.87
CA SER A 4 -4.75 -9.49 10.38
C SER A 4 -4.50 -9.65 8.88
N TRP A 5 -4.41 -8.53 8.18
CA TRP A 5 -4.11 -8.49 6.76
C TRP A 5 -2.60 -8.41 6.54
N PHE A 6 -2.12 -9.17 5.57
CA PHE A 6 -0.71 -9.21 5.22
C PHE A 6 -0.52 -9.03 3.71
N ILE A 7 0.52 -8.28 3.34
CA ILE A 7 1.08 -8.31 1.99
C ILE A 7 2.14 -9.40 1.96
N LYS A 8 2.02 -10.35 1.02
CA LYS A 8 2.94 -11.47 0.89
C LYS A 8 4.27 -11.03 0.26
N MET A 9 5.10 -10.36 1.05
CA MET A 9 6.41 -9.86 0.61
C MET A 9 7.36 -10.98 0.20
N THR A 10 7.21 -12.16 0.79
CA THR A 10 7.99 -13.35 0.45
C THR A 10 7.79 -13.79 -1.01
N ALA A 11 6.67 -13.44 -1.64
CA ALA A 11 6.40 -13.73 -3.05
C ALA A 11 7.24 -12.89 -4.03
N VAL A 12 7.73 -11.71 -3.59
CA VAL A 12 8.53 -10.77 -4.40
C VAL A 12 9.97 -10.62 -3.88
N LYS A 13 10.42 -11.54 -3.05
CA LYS A 13 11.74 -11.51 -2.43
C LYS A 13 12.87 -11.33 -3.44
N ASP A 14 12.88 -12.12 -4.51
CA ASP A 14 13.94 -12.08 -5.52
C ASP A 14 13.92 -10.75 -6.29
N ASP A 15 12.74 -10.17 -6.50
CA ASP A 15 12.58 -8.86 -7.10
C ASP A 15 13.11 -7.74 -6.19
N LEU A 16 12.86 -7.82 -4.89
CA LEU A 16 13.41 -6.88 -3.90
C LEU A 16 14.95 -6.91 -3.90
N ILE A 17 15.54 -8.10 -3.88
CA ILE A 17 17.00 -8.28 -3.92
C ILE A 17 17.58 -7.73 -5.22
N ARG A 18 16.96 -8.06 -6.35
CA ARG A 18 17.38 -7.57 -7.67
C ARG A 18 17.33 -6.03 -7.73
N ASN A 19 16.24 -5.44 -7.29
CA ASN A 19 16.06 -3.99 -7.27
C ASN A 19 17.06 -3.31 -6.33
N ASN A 20 17.31 -3.86 -5.13
CA ASN A 20 18.33 -3.36 -4.22
C ASN A 20 19.72 -3.31 -4.87
N ASN A 21 20.06 -4.28 -5.69
CA ASN A 21 21.35 -4.34 -6.38
C ASN A 21 21.52 -3.26 -7.48
N THR A 22 20.45 -2.54 -7.85
CA THR A 22 20.52 -1.40 -8.76
C THR A 22 20.81 -0.07 -8.08
N ILE A 23 20.70 -0.02 -6.75
CA ILE A 23 20.91 1.21 -5.97
C ILE A 23 22.39 1.45 -5.71
N ASN A 24 22.83 2.68 -5.91
CA ASN A 24 24.13 3.13 -5.49
C ASN A 24 24.10 3.55 -3.99
N TRP A 25 24.32 2.59 -3.13
CA TRP A 25 24.35 2.83 -1.69
C TRP A 25 25.62 3.57 -1.23
N ILE A 26 25.45 4.56 -0.39
CA ILE A 26 26.58 5.32 0.24
C ILE A 26 26.38 5.28 1.77
N PRO A 27 27.18 4.50 2.50
CA PRO A 27 28.23 3.58 2.03
C PRO A 27 27.63 2.29 1.41
N GLU A 28 28.35 1.71 0.47
CA GLU A 28 27.96 0.46 -0.24
C GLU A 28 27.65 -0.70 0.70
N SER A 29 28.36 -0.78 1.82
CA SER A 29 28.20 -1.83 2.84
C SER A 29 26.79 -1.89 3.43
N ILE A 30 26.01 -0.82 3.39
CA ILE A 30 24.63 -0.80 3.89
C ILE A 30 23.73 -1.62 2.96
N GLY A 31 23.88 -1.44 1.65
CA GLY A 31 23.07 -2.14 0.65
C GLY A 31 23.33 -3.64 0.60
N LYS A 32 24.60 -4.04 0.69
CA LYS A 32 25.01 -5.45 0.68
C LYS A 32 24.83 -6.15 2.03
N GLY A 33 25.05 -5.43 3.13
CA GLY A 33 24.92 -5.94 4.49
C GLY A 33 23.53 -5.66 5.07
N ARG A 34 23.42 -4.66 5.96
CA ARG A 34 22.22 -4.41 6.78
C ARG A 34 20.90 -4.42 6.00
N PHE A 35 20.83 -3.83 4.82
CA PHE A 35 19.61 -3.81 4.02
C PHE A 35 19.45 -5.07 3.19
N GLY A 36 20.52 -5.54 2.53
CA GLY A 36 20.53 -6.79 1.77
C GLY A 36 20.13 -7.98 2.61
N ASP A 37 20.77 -8.15 3.78
CA ASP A 37 20.44 -9.23 4.74
C ASP A 37 18.96 -9.18 5.17
N TRP A 38 18.41 -7.98 5.31
CA TRP A 38 17.00 -7.81 5.63
C TRP A 38 16.09 -8.30 4.51
N LEU A 39 16.40 -7.96 3.27
CA LEU A 39 15.62 -8.41 2.11
C LEU A 39 15.74 -9.92 1.88
N GLU A 40 16.92 -10.49 2.13
CA GLU A 40 17.11 -11.94 2.07
C GLU A 40 16.28 -12.71 3.10
N ASN A 41 15.97 -12.07 4.22
CA ASN A 41 15.15 -12.62 5.29
C ASN A 41 13.79 -11.94 5.42
N VAL A 42 13.29 -11.35 4.31
CA VAL A 42 12.04 -10.61 4.30
C VAL A 42 10.88 -11.47 4.82
N GLN A 43 10.08 -10.86 5.69
CA GLN A 43 8.84 -11.44 6.18
C GLN A 43 7.64 -10.77 5.52
N ASP A 44 6.50 -11.44 5.52
CA ASP A 44 5.26 -10.86 5.04
C ASP A 44 4.87 -9.64 5.89
N TRP A 45 4.45 -8.57 5.23
CA TRP A 45 4.18 -7.29 5.88
C TRP A 45 2.78 -7.27 6.46
N GLY A 46 2.67 -7.27 7.78
CA GLY A 46 1.40 -7.07 8.48
C GLY A 46 0.90 -5.64 8.24
N ILE A 47 -0.02 -5.48 7.29
CA ILE A 47 -0.43 -4.18 6.77
C ILE A 47 -1.56 -3.52 7.57
N SER A 48 -2.34 -4.28 8.30
CA SER A 48 -3.50 -3.77 9.05
C SER A 48 -3.16 -3.36 10.48
N ARG A 49 -3.83 -2.30 10.95
CA ARG A 49 -3.78 -1.84 12.34
C ARG A 49 -5.20 -1.71 12.90
N ASN A 50 -5.39 -2.18 14.12
CA ASN A 50 -6.64 -2.04 14.84
C ASN A 50 -6.64 -0.72 15.63
N ARG A 51 -6.90 0.38 14.91
CA ARG A 51 -6.97 1.74 15.44
C ARG A 51 -8.17 2.45 14.85
N TYR A 52 -8.66 3.47 15.55
CA TYR A 52 -9.77 4.26 15.04
C TYR A 52 -9.31 5.20 13.92
N TRP A 53 -8.22 5.92 14.13
CA TRP A 53 -7.71 6.90 13.16
C TRP A 53 -6.53 6.37 12.35
N GLY A 54 -6.56 6.64 11.08
CA GLY A 54 -5.58 6.29 10.07
C GLY A 54 -6.25 6.12 8.72
N THR A 55 -5.48 5.82 7.68
CA THR A 55 -6.00 5.50 6.34
C THR A 55 -6.79 4.20 6.39
N PRO A 56 -8.10 4.19 6.14
CA PRO A 56 -8.91 2.98 6.18
C PRO A 56 -8.45 1.95 5.15
N LEU A 57 -8.38 0.69 5.54
CA LEU A 57 -8.12 -0.39 4.61
C LEU A 57 -9.29 -0.48 3.61
N ASN A 58 -8.99 -0.39 2.32
CA ASN A 58 -9.97 -0.26 1.24
C ASN A 58 -10.57 -1.60 0.78
N ILE A 59 -10.88 -2.48 1.73
CA ILE A 59 -11.42 -3.82 1.48
C ILE A 59 -12.84 -3.92 2.03
N TRP A 60 -13.77 -4.37 1.21
CA TRP A 60 -15.13 -4.72 1.59
C TRP A 60 -15.29 -6.24 1.58
N GLN A 61 -15.95 -6.76 2.59
CA GLN A 61 -16.18 -8.19 2.78
C GLN A 61 -17.67 -8.50 2.88
N CYS A 62 -18.08 -9.55 2.22
CA CYS A 62 -19.44 -10.12 2.28
C CYS A 62 -19.50 -11.29 3.27
N GLU A 63 -20.65 -11.52 3.86
CA GLU A 63 -20.90 -12.72 4.69
C GLU A 63 -20.69 -14.04 3.92
N CYS A 64 -20.84 -14.05 2.59
CA CYS A 64 -20.53 -15.22 1.76
C CYS A 64 -19.02 -15.52 1.63
N GLY A 65 -18.15 -14.65 2.19
CA GLY A 65 -16.71 -14.77 2.12
C GLY A 65 -16.06 -14.04 0.95
N HIS A 66 -16.85 -13.47 0.01
CA HIS A 66 -16.30 -12.65 -1.08
C HIS A 66 -15.70 -11.35 -0.53
N MET A 67 -14.54 -10.98 -1.08
CA MET A 67 -13.82 -9.75 -0.72
C MET A 67 -13.51 -8.96 -1.98
N HIS A 68 -13.59 -7.63 -1.87
CA HIS A 68 -13.25 -6.71 -2.96
C HIS A 68 -12.46 -5.51 -2.43
N SER A 69 -11.40 -5.15 -3.14
CA SER A 69 -10.57 -3.99 -2.84
C SER A 69 -10.92 -2.84 -3.79
N ILE A 70 -11.38 -1.72 -3.27
CA ILE A 70 -11.76 -0.54 -4.06
C ILE A 70 -10.53 0.31 -4.40
N GLY A 71 -10.30 0.57 -5.68
CA GLY A 71 -9.17 1.34 -6.19
C GLY A 71 -9.47 2.80 -6.50
N SER A 72 -10.74 3.23 -6.55
CA SER A 72 -11.10 4.62 -6.86
C SER A 72 -12.47 5.01 -6.34
N ARG A 73 -12.72 6.34 -6.24
CA ARG A 73 -14.06 6.87 -5.93
C ARG A 73 -15.11 6.50 -6.98
N GLN A 74 -14.70 6.42 -8.23
CA GLN A 74 -15.58 6.02 -9.32
C GLN A 74 -16.04 4.56 -9.13
N GLU A 75 -15.13 3.66 -8.86
CA GLU A 75 -15.43 2.26 -8.58
C GLU A 75 -16.30 2.11 -7.31
N LEU A 76 -15.99 2.87 -6.26
CA LEU A 76 -16.80 2.91 -5.05
C LEU A 76 -18.26 3.30 -5.35
N PHE A 77 -18.46 4.32 -6.17
CA PHE A 77 -19.78 4.74 -6.63
C PHE A 77 -20.48 3.66 -7.46
N GLU A 78 -19.80 3.12 -8.45
CA GLU A 78 -20.36 2.10 -9.36
C GLU A 78 -20.80 0.84 -8.61
N MET A 79 -20.03 0.39 -7.64
CA MET A 79 -20.35 -0.81 -6.86
C MET A 79 -21.36 -0.57 -5.74
N SER A 80 -21.39 0.61 -5.14
CA SER A 80 -22.35 0.96 -4.08
C SER A 80 -23.69 1.42 -4.63
N GLY A 81 -23.68 2.11 -5.77
CA GLY A 81 -24.85 2.86 -6.26
C GLY A 81 -25.22 4.07 -5.40
N ASP A 82 -24.36 4.45 -4.45
CA ASP A 82 -24.60 5.54 -3.50
C ASP A 82 -23.91 6.84 -4.00
N GLU A 83 -24.67 7.87 -4.27
CA GLU A 83 -24.14 9.17 -4.73
C GLU A 83 -23.15 9.79 -3.72
N ARG A 84 -23.27 9.46 -2.43
CA ARG A 84 -22.32 9.89 -1.40
C ARG A 84 -20.91 9.41 -1.64
N ALA A 85 -20.73 8.26 -2.29
CA ALA A 85 -19.43 7.68 -2.60
C ALA A 85 -18.51 8.60 -3.41
N LYS A 86 -19.08 9.51 -4.21
CA LYS A 86 -18.33 10.47 -5.03
C LYS A 86 -17.59 11.52 -4.20
N THR A 87 -18.10 11.86 -3.04
CA THR A 87 -17.61 12.99 -2.23
C THR A 87 -17.40 12.65 -0.75
N VAL A 88 -17.69 11.42 -0.33
CA VAL A 88 -17.56 10.99 1.07
C VAL A 88 -16.14 11.23 1.60
N GLU A 89 -16.04 11.63 2.85
CA GLU A 89 -14.76 11.67 3.56
C GLU A 89 -14.22 10.24 3.69
N LEU A 90 -12.99 9.99 3.20
CA LEU A 90 -12.40 8.64 3.15
C LEU A 90 -11.87 8.13 4.49
N HIS A 91 -12.12 8.87 5.59
CA HIS A 91 -11.81 8.43 6.95
C HIS A 91 -13.03 7.87 7.67
N ARG A 92 -12.77 7.17 8.75
CA ARG A 92 -13.82 6.71 9.66
C ARG A 92 -14.44 7.91 10.41
N PRO A 93 -15.74 7.90 10.68
CA PRO A 93 -16.70 6.80 10.44
C PRO A 93 -17.31 6.82 9.04
N TYR A 94 -17.10 7.86 8.26
CA TYR A 94 -17.87 8.20 7.05
C TYR A 94 -17.76 7.13 5.96
N ILE A 95 -16.54 6.64 5.69
CA ILE A 95 -16.34 5.58 4.68
C ILE A 95 -16.99 4.26 5.06
N ASP A 96 -17.13 3.99 6.38
CA ASP A 96 -17.74 2.76 6.89
C ASP A 96 -19.27 2.70 6.65
N GLU A 97 -19.89 3.85 6.33
CA GLU A 97 -21.31 3.93 5.98
C GLU A 97 -21.60 3.56 4.53
N ILE A 98 -20.57 3.44 3.68
CA ILE A 98 -20.74 3.04 2.28
C ILE A 98 -20.63 1.52 2.19
N THR A 99 -21.71 0.89 1.77
CA THR A 99 -21.78 -0.55 1.55
C THR A 99 -21.77 -0.85 0.05
N LEU A 100 -21.30 -2.03 -0.33
CA LEU A 100 -21.27 -2.47 -1.72
C LEU A 100 -22.23 -3.62 -1.92
N LYS A 101 -22.63 -3.84 -3.17
CA LYS A 101 -23.39 -5.01 -3.55
C LYS A 101 -22.45 -6.15 -3.97
N CYS A 102 -22.52 -7.28 -3.30
CA CYS A 102 -21.68 -8.44 -3.61
C CYS A 102 -21.98 -8.97 -5.00
N PRO A 103 -20.98 -9.09 -5.88
CA PRO A 103 -21.18 -9.64 -7.23
C PRO A 103 -21.49 -11.13 -7.23
N GLU A 104 -21.10 -11.87 -6.19
CA GLU A 104 -21.28 -13.33 -6.11
C GLU A 104 -22.67 -13.71 -5.61
N CYS A 105 -23.15 -13.09 -4.52
CA CYS A 105 -24.40 -13.51 -3.89
C CYS A 105 -25.49 -12.42 -3.89
N GLY A 106 -25.16 -11.19 -4.32
CA GLY A 106 -26.06 -10.05 -4.28
C GLY A 106 -26.30 -9.48 -2.88
N GLY A 107 -25.65 -10.01 -1.84
CA GLY A 107 -25.71 -9.53 -0.47
C GLY A 107 -24.95 -8.22 -0.27
N GLU A 108 -25.07 -7.66 0.92
CA GLU A 108 -24.38 -6.45 1.30
C GLU A 108 -22.95 -6.74 1.75
N MET A 109 -22.00 -5.91 1.31
CA MET A 109 -20.60 -5.97 1.74
C MET A 109 -20.28 -4.75 2.60
N HIS A 110 -19.57 -4.98 3.69
CA HIS A 110 -19.11 -3.95 4.61
C HIS A 110 -17.59 -3.82 4.57
N ARG A 111 -17.10 -2.60 4.76
CA ARG A 111 -15.65 -2.37 4.85
C ARG A 111 -15.09 -3.05 6.12
N VAL A 112 -13.92 -3.67 5.99
CA VAL A 112 -13.20 -4.20 7.16
C VAL A 112 -12.78 -3.06 8.09
N PRO A 113 -12.86 -3.24 9.44
CA PRO A 113 -12.73 -2.12 10.38
C PRO A 113 -11.30 -1.57 10.54
N GLU A 114 -10.31 -2.28 10.05
CA GLU A 114 -8.91 -1.94 10.21
C GLU A 114 -8.53 -0.69 9.40
N VAL A 115 -7.42 -0.06 9.83
CA VAL A 115 -6.69 0.96 9.07
C VAL A 115 -5.36 0.40 8.59
N ILE A 116 -4.79 1.01 7.57
CA ILE A 116 -3.51 0.60 7.00
C ILE A 116 -2.35 1.04 7.90
N ASP A 117 -1.23 0.35 7.80
CA ASP A 117 0.02 0.74 8.44
C ASP A 117 0.51 2.09 7.92
N CYS A 118 0.83 3.03 8.80
CA CYS A 118 1.34 4.35 8.41
C CYS A 118 2.65 4.30 7.60
N TRP A 119 3.41 3.21 7.69
CA TRP A 119 4.57 2.98 6.85
C TRP A 119 4.20 2.76 5.37
N PHE A 120 3.00 2.27 5.11
CA PHE A 120 2.46 2.22 3.75
C PHE A 120 2.18 3.64 3.23
N ASP A 121 1.51 4.48 4.01
CA ASP A 121 1.26 5.87 3.59
C ASP A 121 2.56 6.60 3.28
N SER A 122 3.61 6.39 4.09
CA SER A 122 4.90 7.03 3.86
C SER A 122 5.67 6.44 2.66
N GLY A 123 5.53 5.16 2.40
CA GLY A 123 6.12 4.49 1.24
C GLY A 123 5.43 4.85 -0.07
N ALA A 124 4.14 5.18 -0.01
CA ALA A 124 3.34 5.62 -1.15
C ALA A 124 3.69 7.05 -1.63
N MET A 125 4.43 7.84 -0.85
CA MET A 125 4.70 9.25 -1.13
C MET A 125 5.16 9.52 -2.58
N PRO A 126 6.08 8.76 -3.19
CA PRO A 126 6.60 9.07 -4.53
C PRO A 126 5.52 9.15 -5.62
N PHE A 127 4.44 8.39 -5.50
CA PHE A 127 3.34 8.39 -6.46
C PHE A 127 2.07 9.05 -5.92
N ALA A 128 1.80 8.93 -4.62
CA ALA A 128 0.60 9.51 -4.02
C ALA A 128 0.59 11.05 -4.05
N GLN A 129 1.76 11.71 -3.89
CA GLN A 129 1.87 13.17 -3.99
C GLN A 129 1.43 13.73 -5.35
N HIS A 130 1.51 12.92 -6.40
CA HIS A 130 1.09 13.29 -7.75
C HIS A 130 -0.34 12.86 -8.08
N HIS A 131 -1.02 12.18 -7.16
CA HIS A 131 -2.30 11.51 -7.40
C HIS A 131 -2.22 10.52 -8.59
N TYR A 132 -1.04 9.90 -8.77
CA TYR A 132 -0.83 8.88 -9.80
C TYR A 132 -1.65 7.61 -9.47
N PRO A 133 -2.26 6.94 -10.46
CA PRO A 133 -2.18 7.16 -11.91
C PRO A 133 -3.25 8.09 -12.49
N PHE A 134 -4.09 8.74 -11.66
CA PHE A 134 -5.25 9.50 -12.10
C PHE A 134 -4.88 10.89 -12.61
N GLU A 135 -3.82 11.50 -12.04
CA GLU A 135 -3.35 12.84 -12.38
C GLU A 135 -1.82 12.86 -12.48
N ASN A 136 -1.27 13.92 -13.05
CA ASN A 136 0.17 14.26 -13.06
C ASN A 136 1.10 13.12 -13.52
N LYS A 137 0.64 12.25 -14.40
CA LYS A 137 1.38 11.08 -14.86
C LYS A 137 2.74 11.43 -15.45
N GLU A 138 2.81 12.47 -16.28
CA GLU A 138 4.05 12.92 -16.92
C GLU A 138 5.08 13.39 -15.89
N ILE A 139 4.64 14.11 -14.85
CA ILE A 139 5.52 14.59 -13.77
C ILE A 139 6.06 13.39 -12.98
N PHE A 140 5.19 12.44 -12.64
CA PHE A 140 5.60 11.22 -11.96
C PHE A 140 6.64 10.44 -12.78
N GLU A 141 6.39 10.19 -14.06
CA GLU A 141 7.29 9.43 -14.93
C GLU A 141 8.67 10.09 -15.11
N GLN A 142 8.76 11.42 -14.98
CA GLN A 142 10.02 12.15 -15.01
C GLN A 142 10.80 12.12 -13.69
N GLN A 143 10.12 11.93 -12.56
CA GLN A 143 10.70 12.02 -11.23
C GLN A 143 10.88 10.65 -10.55
N PHE A 144 10.25 9.62 -11.09
CA PHE A 144 10.34 8.28 -10.53
C PHE A 144 11.15 7.33 -11.45
N PRO A 145 12.08 6.54 -10.88
CA PRO A 145 12.52 6.53 -9.48
C PRO A 145 13.34 7.78 -9.10
N ALA A 146 13.36 8.10 -7.81
CA ALA A 146 14.13 9.23 -7.30
C ALA A 146 15.63 9.04 -7.54
N GLN A 147 16.33 10.10 -7.96
CA GLN A 147 17.76 10.08 -8.20
C GLN A 147 18.59 10.04 -6.91
N PHE A 148 18.06 10.60 -5.84
CA PHE A 148 18.77 10.68 -4.56
C PHE A 148 17.79 10.76 -3.40
N ILE A 149 18.05 9.96 -2.34
CA ILE A 149 17.40 10.10 -1.03
C ILE A 149 18.47 10.00 0.06
N SER A 150 18.27 10.66 1.19
CA SER A 150 19.22 10.65 2.31
C SER A 150 18.49 10.66 3.65
N GLU A 151 18.78 9.65 4.45
CA GLU A 151 18.30 9.50 5.82
C GLU A 151 19.31 8.71 6.66
N ALA A 152 19.06 8.58 7.95
CA ALA A 152 19.88 7.77 8.83
C ALA A 152 19.74 6.28 8.59
N VAL A 153 20.72 5.50 9.01
CA VAL A 153 20.83 4.05 8.73
C VAL A 153 19.69 3.21 9.32
N ASP A 154 19.02 3.71 10.36
CA ASP A 154 17.84 3.06 10.95
C ASP A 154 16.68 2.96 9.93
N GLN A 155 16.60 3.85 8.93
CA GLN A 155 15.56 3.83 7.90
C GLN A 155 15.66 2.63 6.94
N THR A 156 16.71 1.85 6.99
CA THR A 156 16.77 0.50 6.37
C THR A 156 15.74 -0.46 6.98
N ARG A 157 15.18 -0.15 8.14
CA ARG A 157 14.08 -0.85 8.82
C ARG A 157 12.82 0.02 8.97
N GLY A 158 12.72 1.07 8.18
CA GLY A 158 11.64 2.03 8.19
C GLY A 158 11.32 2.50 6.78
N TRP A 159 11.48 3.79 6.52
CA TRP A 159 11.07 4.42 5.26
C TRP A 159 11.75 3.83 4.02
N PHE A 160 13.05 3.56 4.05
CA PHE A 160 13.73 2.95 2.90
C PHE A 160 13.17 1.56 2.56
N HIS A 161 12.77 0.80 3.58
CA HIS A 161 12.12 -0.48 3.34
C HIS A 161 10.72 -0.32 2.73
N SER A 162 9.88 0.57 3.24
CA SER A 162 8.53 0.79 2.68
C SER A 162 8.59 1.36 1.26
N LEU A 163 9.49 2.31 0.98
CA LEU A 163 9.74 2.79 -0.39
C LEU A 163 10.13 1.65 -1.34
N MET A 164 11.09 0.80 -0.94
CA MET A 164 11.54 -0.34 -1.74
C MET A 164 10.42 -1.37 -1.94
N ALA A 165 9.66 -1.66 -0.89
CA ALA A 165 8.57 -2.62 -0.94
C ALA A 165 7.49 -2.20 -1.95
N GLU A 166 6.99 -0.97 -1.83
CA GLU A 166 5.94 -0.47 -2.70
C GLU A 166 6.42 -0.23 -4.13
N SER A 167 7.63 0.32 -4.30
CA SER A 167 8.25 0.49 -5.61
C SER A 167 8.40 -0.86 -6.34
N THR A 168 8.81 -1.89 -5.63
CA THR A 168 8.93 -3.24 -6.20
C THR A 168 7.57 -3.84 -6.54
N LEU A 169 6.61 -3.75 -5.63
CA LEU A 169 5.27 -4.31 -5.83
C LEU A 169 4.51 -3.66 -7.00
N LEU A 170 4.61 -2.34 -7.14
CA LEU A 170 3.82 -1.58 -8.12
C LEU A 170 4.53 -1.38 -9.46
N PHE A 171 5.85 -1.19 -9.44
CA PHE A 171 6.61 -0.78 -10.61
C PHE A 171 7.76 -1.71 -10.96
N ASN A 172 8.07 -2.67 -10.11
CA ASN A 172 9.23 -3.58 -10.23
C ASN A 172 10.56 -2.83 -10.41
N LYS A 173 10.73 -1.74 -9.66
CA LYS A 173 11.91 -0.85 -9.66
C LYS A 173 12.34 -0.54 -8.23
N ALA A 174 13.60 -0.10 -8.10
CA ALA A 174 14.10 0.48 -6.85
C ALA A 174 13.62 1.92 -6.72
#